data_37038560ecfebf06ad18b4bf0b9d5715
#
_entry.id   37038560ecfebf06ad18b4bf0b9d5715
#
_cell.length_a   1.000
_cell.length_b   1.000
_cell.length_c   1.000
_cell.angle_alpha   90.00
_cell.angle_beta   90.00
_cell.angle_gamma   90.00
#
_symmetry.space_group_name_H-M   'P 1'
#
loop_
_entity.id
_entity.type
_entity.pdbx_description
1 polymer ?
#
loop_
_entity_poly.entity_id
_entity_poly.type
_entity_poly.pdbx_seq_one_letter_code
_entity_poly.pdbx_strand_id
1 'polypeptide(L)'
;MRFIFGGLGTCTALVLGNIAGASEEDGFVASNLISVFYHELGHAVIDTMQVPIFGQEEDAADVFSILLIDEIFEPESANIIAYDAAFGFHAEAQENTPAFWDVHGPDEQRYYNLVCIFYGANPDLREELAQELRLPEERAISCAEEYELAIDSWGGVLQDMEGGSGKLRLTGPKNDPMYPIIRQEIESFNTIFGFPTDVRVTIEKCGEANAYYDPSEVSITICT
;
A
#
# COMPACT_ATOMS: atom_id res chain seq x y z
N MET A 1 -12.52 12.73 4.66
CA MET A 1 -13.78 12.19 5.20
C MET A 1 -13.55 10.70 5.43
N ARG A 2 -13.18 10.30 6.65
CA ARG A 2 -12.98 8.89 6.97
C ARG A 2 -14.26 8.14 6.63
N PHE A 3 -14.16 7.05 5.89
CA PHE A 3 -15.28 6.15 5.68
C PHE A 3 -15.79 5.69 7.05
N ILE A 4 -16.96 6.20 7.48
CA ILE A 4 -17.67 5.66 8.64
C ILE A 4 -18.28 4.36 8.14
N PHE A 5 -17.54 3.26 8.29
CA PHE A 5 -18.10 1.92 8.12
C PHE A 5 -19.30 1.80 9.07
N GLY A 6 -20.50 1.81 8.49
CA GLY A 6 -21.77 1.79 9.23
C GLY A 6 -22.08 0.42 9.82
N GLY A 7 -21.27 -0.02 10.73
CA GLY A 7 -21.51 -1.20 11.56
C GLY A 7 -20.77 -1.03 12.87
N LEU A 8 -21.44 -1.27 14.01
CA LEU A 8 -20.86 -1.35 15.35
C LEU A 8 -19.91 -2.56 15.47
N GLY A 9 -18.91 -2.62 14.62
CA GLY A 9 -17.73 -3.41 14.81
C GLY A 9 -16.66 -2.47 15.35
N THR A 10 -16.11 -2.75 16.51
CA THR A 10 -14.88 -2.13 16.98
C THR A 10 -13.82 -2.40 15.92
N CYS A 11 -13.58 -1.42 15.03
CA CYS A 11 -12.42 -1.41 14.16
C CYS A 11 -11.20 -1.45 15.10
N THR A 12 -10.59 -2.61 15.22
CA THR A 12 -9.29 -2.73 15.89
C THR A 12 -8.30 -2.20 14.86
N ALA A 13 -8.05 -0.89 14.92
CA ALA A 13 -7.06 -0.28 14.05
C ALA A 13 -5.72 -1.02 14.23
N LEU A 14 -5.06 -1.26 13.10
CA LEU A 14 -3.75 -1.90 13.08
C LEU A 14 -2.73 -0.98 13.74
N VAL A 15 -2.19 -1.43 14.84
CA VAL A 15 -0.96 -0.88 15.40
C VAL A 15 0.16 -1.73 14.86
N LEU A 16 1.20 -1.14 14.26
CA LEU A 16 2.45 -1.85 14.05
C LEU A 16 2.80 -2.48 15.40
N GLY A 17 2.66 -3.81 15.50
CA GLY A 17 2.88 -4.51 16.74
C GLY A 17 4.23 -4.08 17.29
N ASN A 18 4.28 -3.65 18.57
CA ASN A 18 5.52 -3.33 19.23
C ASN A 18 6.45 -4.53 19.09
N ILE A 19 7.33 -4.50 18.07
CA ILE A 19 8.46 -5.40 17.94
C ILE A 19 9.45 -4.91 19.00
N ALA A 20 9.19 -5.28 20.25
CA ALA A 20 10.07 -4.94 21.37
C ALA A 20 11.42 -5.58 21.09
N GLY A 21 12.36 -4.81 20.53
CA GLY A 21 13.69 -5.26 20.17
C GLY A 21 14.03 -5.23 18.67
N ALA A 22 13.13 -4.80 17.78
CA ALA A 22 13.45 -4.55 16.38
C ALA A 22 14.40 -3.34 16.27
N SER A 23 15.38 -3.44 15.38
CA SER A 23 16.23 -2.30 15.00
C SER A 23 15.42 -1.33 14.12
N GLU A 24 15.91 -0.08 13.97
CA GLU A 24 15.35 0.88 13.01
C GLU A 24 15.34 0.28 11.58
N GLU A 25 16.37 -0.49 11.24
CA GLU A 25 16.47 -1.21 9.96
C GLU A 25 15.34 -2.24 9.78
N ASP A 26 15.03 -3.03 10.82
CA ASP A 26 13.92 -3.99 10.76
C ASP A 26 12.56 -3.28 10.59
N GLY A 27 12.38 -2.11 11.20
CA GLY A 27 11.20 -1.27 11.06
C GLY A 27 11.04 -0.77 9.62
N PHE A 28 12.11 -0.21 9.06
CA PHE A 28 12.15 0.27 7.68
C PHE A 28 11.82 -0.84 6.66
N VAL A 29 12.42 -2.02 6.84
CA VAL A 29 12.14 -3.18 5.97
C VAL A 29 10.66 -3.60 6.09
N ALA A 30 10.10 -3.63 7.31
CA ALA A 30 8.71 -3.99 7.51
C ALA A 30 7.75 -2.99 6.85
N SER A 31 8.00 -1.69 6.99
CA SER A 31 7.18 -0.63 6.36
C SER A 31 7.19 -0.73 4.83
N ASN A 32 8.37 -0.92 4.23
CA ASN A 32 8.47 -1.08 2.78
C ASN A 32 7.81 -2.38 2.30
N LEU A 33 7.97 -3.49 3.04
CA LEU A 33 7.29 -4.75 2.73
C LEU A 33 5.76 -4.59 2.74
N ILE A 34 5.21 -3.85 3.72
CA ILE A 34 3.78 -3.55 3.81
C ILE A 34 3.34 -2.72 2.60
N SER A 35 4.08 -1.67 2.26
CA SER A 35 3.77 -0.81 1.12
C SER A 35 3.76 -1.59 -0.20
N VAL A 36 4.80 -2.39 -0.44
CA VAL A 36 4.90 -3.25 -1.64
C VAL A 36 3.78 -4.30 -1.67
N PHE A 37 3.48 -4.95 -0.53
CA PHE A 37 2.38 -5.90 -0.46
C PHE A 37 1.04 -5.26 -0.83
N TYR A 38 0.76 -4.04 -0.36
CA TYR A 38 -0.47 -3.34 -0.71
C TYR A 38 -0.49 -2.82 -2.15
N HIS A 39 0.67 -2.54 -2.74
CA HIS A 39 0.78 -2.26 -4.17
C HIS A 39 0.36 -3.50 -5.00
N GLU A 40 0.94 -4.66 -4.72
CA GLU A 40 0.56 -5.91 -5.40
C GLU A 40 -0.90 -6.31 -5.14
N LEU A 41 -1.41 -5.97 -3.95
CA LEU A 41 -2.82 -6.13 -3.63
C LEU A 41 -3.70 -5.22 -4.48
N GLY A 42 -3.22 -4.03 -4.83
CA GLY A 42 -3.88 -3.12 -5.77
C GLY A 42 -4.11 -3.77 -7.13
N HIS A 43 -3.09 -4.43 -7.70
CA HIS A 43 -3.23 -5.22 -8.93
C HIS A 43 -4.25 -6.35 -8.78
N ALA A 44 -4.20 -7.08 -7.67
CA ALA A 44 -5.17 -8.15 -7.40
C ALA A 44 -6.62 -7.63 -7.30
N VAL A 45 -6.82 -6.44 -6.72
CA VAL A 45 -8.13 -5.77 -6.67
C VAL A 45 -8.56 -5.34 -8.06
N ILE A 46 -7.70 -4.68 -8.83
CA ILE A 46 -7.99 -4.22 -10.19
C ILE A 46 -8.45 -5.40 -11.07
N ASP A 47 -7.71 -6.50 -11.05
CA ASP A 47 -8.01 -7.69 -11.85
C ASP A 47 -9.29 -8.39 -11.37
N THR A 48 -9.36 -8.76 -10.11
CA THR A 48 -10.47 -9.60 -9.60
C THR A 48 -11.80 -8.86 -9.52
N MET A 49 -11.78 -7.54 -9.25
CA MET A 49 -12.97 -6.69 -9.22
C MET A 49 -13.29 -6.07 -10.58
N GLN A 50 -12.43 -6.31 -11.60
CA GLN A 50 -12.58 -5.75 -12.96
C GLN A 50 -12.68 -4.21 -12.95
N VAL A 51 -11.81 -3.57 -12.17
CA VAL A 51 -11.78 -2.11 -12.04
C VAL A 51 -11.32 -1.48 -13.36
N PRO A 52 -12.08 -0.55 -13.97
CA PRO A 52 -11.64 0.11 -15.19
C PRO A 52 -10.52 1.10 -14.89
N ILE A 53 -9.36 0.92 -15.49
CA ILE A 53 -8.21 1.82 -15.36
C ILE A 53 -8.10 2.70 -16.60
N PHE A 54 -7.99 4.02 -16.42
CA PHE A 54 -7.87 5.02 -17.50
C PHE A 54 -6.44 5.58 -17.64
N GLY A 55 -5.46 4.90 -17.14
CA GLY A 55 -4.05 5.28 -17.18
C GLY A 55 -3.15 4.07 -17.02
N GLN A 56 -1.99 4.27 -16.43
CA GLN A 56 -1.12 3.17 -16.07
C GLN A 56 -1.67 2.45 -14.82
N GLU A 57 -1.71 1.14 -14.88
CA GLU A 57 -2.21 0.33 -13.76
C GLU A 57 -1.29 0.43 -12.54
N GLU A 58 0.02 0.57 -12.79
CA GLU A 58 1.04 0.80 -11.76
C GLU A 58 0.76 2.06 -10.91
N ASP A 59 0.40 3.17 -11.56
CA ASP A 59 0.04 4.41 -10.86
C ASP A 59 -1.23 4.21 -10.01
N ALA A 60 -2.19 3.43 -10.51
CA ALA A 60 -3.40 3.12 -9.77
C ALA A 60 -3.14 2.21 -8.58
N ALA A 61 -2.23 1.22 -8.70
CA ALA A 61 -1.81 0.35 -7.61
C ALA A 61 -1.04 1.12 -6.53
N ASP A 62 -0.16 2.06 -6.90
CA ASP A 62 0.52 2.96 -5.97
C ASP A 62 -0.48 3.80 -5.17
N VAL A 63 -1.45 4.41 -5.84
CA VAL A 63 -2.51 5.20 -5.18
C VAL A 63 -3.34 4.32 -4.25
N PHE A 64 -3.73 3.12 -4.67
CA PHE A 64 -4.46 2.17 -3.82
C PHE A 64 -3.68 1.83 -2.56
N SER A 65 -2.38 1.52 -2.69
CA SER A 65 -1.50 1.17 -1.57
C SER A 65 -1.51 2.26 -0.49
N ILE A 66 -1.25 3.51 -0.86
CA ILE A 66 -1.15 4.60 0.11
C ILE A 66 -2.50 4.99 0.71
N LEU A 67 -3.61 4.91 -0.05
CA LEU A 67 -4.96 5.11 0.47
C LEU A 67 -5.31 4.04 1.50
N LEU A 68 -5.01 2.79 1.22
CA LEU A 68 -5.32 1.69 2.12
C LEU A 68 -4.50 1.78 3.42
N ILE A 69 -3.22 2.17 3.33
CA ILE A 69 -2.37 2.44 4.50
C ILE A 69 -2.99 3.54 5.37
N ASP A 70 -3.43 4.64 4.76
CA ASP A 70 -4.07 5.75 5.49
C ASP A 70 -5.36 5.34 6.19
N GLU A 71 -6.17 4.49 5.56
CA GLU A 71 -7.50 4.10 6.05
C GLU A 71 -7.46 3.04 7.15
N ILE A 72 -6.53 2.07 7.09
CA ILE A 72 -6.56 0.90 7.97
C ILE A 72 -5.58 0.98 9.14
N PHE A 73 -4.52 1.79 9.06
CA PHE A 73 -3.55 1.95 10.14
C PHE A 73 -3.92 3.12 11.06
N GLU A 74 -3.49 3.02 12.33
CA GLU A 74 -3.51 4.18 13.23
C GLU A 74 -2.60 5.28 12.66
N PRO A 75 -2.93 6.58 12.89
CA PRO A 75 -2.23 7.71 12.28
C PRO A 75 -0.70 7.67 12.43
N GLU A 76 -0.21 7.29 13.61
CA GLU A 76 1.24 7.20 13.88
C GLU A 76 1.90 6.09 13.07
N SER A 77 1.24 4.94 12.94
CA SER A 77 1.74 3.82 12.13
C SER A 77 1.68 4.14 10.64
N ALA A 78 0.58 4.76 10.18
CA ALA A 78 0.44 5.19 8.78
C ALA A 78 1.55 6.20 8.41
N ASN A 79 1.87 7.17 9.30
CA ASN A 79 2.94 8.13 9.07
C ASN A 79 4.31 7.44 8.92
N ILE A 80 4.62 6.45 9.76
CA ILE A 80 5.88 5.71 9.69
C ILE A 80 5.96 4.94 8.37
N ILE A 81 4.91 4.18 8.01
CA ILE A 81 4.89 3.39 6.78
C ILE A 81 5.02 4.30 5.55
N ALA A 82 4.26 5.39 5.49
CA ALA A 82 4.32 6.32 4.36
C ALA A 82 5.68 7.01 4.25
N TYR A 83 6.30 7.38 5.36
CA TYR A 83 7.64 7.96 5.40
C TYR A 83 8.68 6.98 4.86
N ASP A 84 8.69 5.76 5.37
CA ASP A 84 9.65 4.72 4.99
C ASP A 84 9.47 4.31 3.52
N ALA A 85 8.22 4.18 3.04
CA ALA A 85 7.92 3.87 1.64
C ALA A 85 8.37 5.00 0.71
N ALA A 86 8.12 6.27 1.08
CA ALA A 86 8.62 7.42 0.34
C ALA A 86 10.16 7.40 0.28
N PHE A 87 10.81 7.10 1.41
CA PHE A 87 12.27 7.02 1.45
C PHE A 87 12.82 5.89 0.57
N GLY A 88 12.11 4.77 0.46
CA GLY A 88 12.43 3.68 -0.47
C GLY A 88 12.47 4.17 -1.92
N PHE A 89 11.39 4.78 -2.43
CA PHE A 89 11.36 5.36 -3.77
C PHE A 89 12.43 6.44 -3.98
N HIS A 90 12.69 7.26 -2.97
CA HIS A 90 13.74 8.27 -3.07
C HIS A 90 15.14 7.64 -3.21
N ALA A 91 15.41 6.55 -2.50
CA ALA A 91 16.69 5.83 -2.62
C ALA A 91 16.83 5.19 -4.00
N GLU A 92 15.79 4.53 -4.51
CA GLU A 92 15.77 3.95 -5.87
C GLU A 92 15.98 5.02 -6.94
N ALA A 93 15.35 6.19 -6.81
CA ALA A 93 15.54 7.31 -7.73
C ALA A 93 16.99 7.83 -7.79
N GLN A 94 17.79 7.63 -6.73
CA GLN A 94 19.21 7.99 -6.76
C GLN A 94 20.10 6.97 -7.46
N GLU A 95 19.65 5.72 -7.53
CA GLU A 95 20.41 4.61 -8.12
C GLU A 95 20.00 4.32 -9.56
N ASN A 96 18.73 4.57 -9.90
CA ASN A 96 18.15 4.25 -11.19
C ASN A 96 18.18 5.42 -12.18
N THR A 97 18.37 5.12 -13.46
CA THR A 97 18.13 6.11 -14.53
C THR A 97 16.66 5.97 -14.97
N PRO A 98 15.87 7.08 -14.98
CA PRO A 98 14.47 7.01 -15.36
C PRO A 98 14.24 6.39 -16.76
N ALA A 99 13.40 5.37 -16.81
CA ALA A 99 12.99 4.69 -18.04
C ALA A 99 11.55 5.15 -18.40
N PHE A 100 11.44 6.29 -19.06
CA PHE A 100 10.12 6.91 -19.37
C PHE A 100 9.19 6.09 -20.27
N TRP A 101 9.63 4.96 -20.76
CA TRP A 101 8.84 3.99 -21.54
C TRP A 101 8.40 2.79 -20.71
N ASP A 102 8.81 2.71 -19.46
CA ASP A 102 8.44 1.62 -18.55
C ASP A 102 6.96 1.70 -18.16
N VAL A 103 6.41 0.59 -17.71
CA VAL A 103 5.06 0.55 -17.16
C VAL A 103 4.98 1.26 -15.82
N HIS A 104 6.08 1.25 -15.05
CA HIS A 104 6.24 2.07 -13.85
C HIS A 104 6.69 3.49 -14.21
N GLY A 105 6.09 4.47 -13.56
CA GLY A 105 6.59 5.84 -13.61
C GLY A 105 7.99 5.93 -12.98
N PRO A 106 8.78 6.99 -13.30
CA PRO A 106 10.05 7.22 -12.64
C PRO A 106 9.92 7.25 -11.11
N ASP A 107 10.85 6.62 -10.39
CA ASP A 107 10.82 6.50 -8.91
C ASP A 107 10.67 7.86 -8.21
N GLU A 108 11.30 8.91 -8.73
CA GLU A 108 11.14 10.26 -8.20
C GLU A 108 9.71 10.80 -8.39
N GLN A 109 9.02 10.44 -9.47
CA GLN A 109 7.62 10.80 -9.69
C GLN A 109 6.70 10.01 -8.76
N ARG A 110 6.94 8.71 -8.58
CA ARG A 110 6.22 7.85 -7.65
C ARG A 110 6.36 8.37 -6.21
N TYR A 111 7.59 8.76 -5.83
CA TYR A 111 7.89 9.42 -4.56
C TYR A 111 6.98 10.63 -4.31
N TYR A 112 6.97 11.62 -5.21
CA TYR A 112 6.17 12.83 -5.02
C TYR A 112 4.66 12.56 -5.07
N ASN A 113 4.20 11.59 -5.86
CA ASN A 113 2.81 11.20 -5.90
C ASN A 113 2.36 10.56 -4.58
N LEU A 114 3.15 9.63 -4.04
CA LEU A 114 2.87 9.00 -2.74
C LEU A 114 2.79 10.06 -1.63
N VAL A 115 3.82 10.93 -1.53
CA VAL A 115 3.86 11.99 -0.51
C VAL A 115 2.66 12.93 -0.65
N CYS A 116 2.28 13.29 -1.88
CA CYS A 116 1.17 14.18 -2.14
C CYS A 116 -0.18 13.56 -1.74
N ILE A 117 -0.47 12.34 -2.13
CA ILE A 117 -1.71 11.64 -1.75
C ILE A 117 -1.80 11.50 -0.23
N PHE A 118 -0.71 11.09 0.41
CA PHE A 118 -0.68 10.93 1.86
C PHE A 118 -0.84 12.27 2.60
N TYR A 119 -0.13 13.32 2.18
CA TYR A 119 -0.31 14.68 2.71
C TYR A 119 -1.73 15.18 2.51
N GLY A 120 -2.29 14.98 1.31
CA GLY A 120 -3.62 15.44 0.94
C GLY A 120 -4.75 14.90 1.81
N ALA A 121 -4.57 13.71 2.38
CA ALA A 121 -5.54 13.11 3.30
C ALA A 121 -5.76 13.92 4.59
N ASN A 122 -4.73 14.58 5.10
CA ASN A 122 -4.82 15.46 6.28
C ASN A 122 -3.68 16.48 6.31
N PRO A 123 -3.77 17.57 5.51
CA PRO A 123 -2.70 18.55 5.41
C PRO A 123 -2.31 19.19 6.75
N ASP A 124 -3.30 19.45 7.63
CA ASP A 124 -3.07 20.10 8.91
C ASP A 124 -2.20 19.26 9.87
N LEU A 125 -2.32 17.94 9.83
CA LEU A 125 -1.58 17.02 10.70
C LEU A 125 -0.28 16.52 10.05
N ARG A 126 -0.13 16.65 8.73
CA ARG A 126 0.98 16.09 7.95
C ARG A 126 1.91 17.13 7.35
N GLU A 127 1.76 18.40 7.76
CA GLU A 127 2.59 19.50 7.27
C GLU A 127 4.08 19.28 7.57
N GLU A 128 4.43 18.86 8.79
CA GLU A 128 5.84 18.59 9.16
C GLU A 128 6.40 17.42 8.32
N LEU A 129 5.63 16.34 8.15
CA LEU A 129 6.04 15.19 7.33
C LEU A 129 6.27 15.59 5.87
N ALA A 130 5.36 16.38 5.28
CA ALA A 130 5.50 16.86 3.92
C ALA A 130 6.75 17.75 3.74
N GLN A 131 7.07 18.59 4.73
CA GLN A 131 8.28 19.40 4.73
C GLN A 131 9.56 18.57 4.85
N GLU A 132 9.58 17.57 5.74
CA GLU A 132 10.71 16.65 5.89
C GLU A 132 10.96 15.87 4.59
N LEU A 133 9.89 15.41 3.94
CA LEU A 133 9.92 14.75 2.65
C LEU A 133 10.03 15.72 1.46
N ARG A 134 10.23 17.01 1.72
CA ARG A 134 10.51 18.06 0.70
C ARG A 134 9.46 18.14 -0.41
N LEU A 135 8.18 17.95 -0.06
CA LEU A 135 7.09 18.17 -1.00
C LEU A 135 7.10 19.66 -1.44
N PRO A 136 7.23 19.97 -2.74
CA PRO A 136 7.22 21.36 -3.18
C PRO A 136 5.89 22.05 -2.87
N GLU A 137 5.93 23.32 -2.41
CA GLU A 137 4.71 24.09 -2.10
C GLU A 137 3.75 24.15 -3.29
N GLU A 138 4.27 24.29 -4.51
CA GLU A 138 3.48 24.29 -5.74
C GLU A 138 2.80 22.95 -6.01
N ARG A 139 3.37 21.81 -5.58
CA ARG A 139 2.77 20.48 -5.67
C ARG A 139 1.73 20.26 -4.57
N ALA A 140 2.00 20.74 -3.36
CA ALA A 140 1.12 20.59 -2.21
C ALA A 140 -0.28 21.21 -2.40
N ILE A 141 -0.40 22.24 -3.25
CA ILE A 141 -1.66 22.96 -3.52
C ILE A 141 -2.77 22.02 -4.03
N SER A 142 -2.43 21.01 -4.85
CA SER A 142 -3.41 20.11 -5.47
C SER A 142 -3.64 18.82 -4.67
N CYS A 143 -2.81 18.52 -3.67
CA CYS A 143 -2.78 17.21 -3.03
C CYS A 143 -4.10 16.84 -2.32
N ALA A 144 -4.76 17.78 -1.66
CA ALA A 144 -6.05 17.52 -1.01
C ALA A 144 -7.15 17.17 -2.03
N GLU A 145 -7.19 17.87 -3.17
CA GLU A 145 -8.13 17.56 -4.24
C GLU A 145 -7.82 16.21 -4.89
N GLU A 146 -6.55 15.90 -5.11
CA GLU A 146 -6.13 14.61 -5.66
C GLU A 146 -6.48 13.44 -4.72
N TYR A 147 -6.28 13.62 -3.41
CA TYR A 147 -6.72 12.63 -2.42
C TYR A 147 -8.23 12.41 -2.47
N GLU A 148 -9.03 13.48 -2.49
CA GLU A 148 -10.50 13.37 -2.56
C GLU A 148 -10.95 12.63 -3.84
N LEU A 149 -10.35 12.93 -4.98
CA LEU A 149 -10.65 12.22 -6.24
C LEU A 149 -10.25 10.74 -6.19
N ALA A 150 -9.12 10.44 -5.58
CA ALA A 150 -8.63 9.07 -5.41
C ALA A 150 -9.53 8.27 -4.47
N ILE A 151 -9.91 8.84 -3.32
CA ILE A 151 -10.79 8.16 -2.37
C ILE A 151 -12.22 8.00 -2.90
N ASP A 152 -12.72 8.96 -3.68
CA ASP A 152 -14.01 8.82 -4.36
C ASP A 152 -14.00 7.69 -5.39
N SER A 153 -12.86 7.49 -6.07
CA SER A 153 -12.70 6.42 -7.07
C SER A 153 -12.57 5.04 -6.41
N TRP A 154 -11.66 4.91 -5.45
CA TRP A 154 -11.38 3.63 -4.77
C TRP A 154 -12.43 3.24 -3.73
N GLY A 155 -13.10 4.22 -3.12
CA GLY A 155 -14.07 3.98 -2.05
C GLY A 155 -15.25 3.10 -2.47
N GLY A 156 -15.73 3.26 -3.71
CA GLY A 156 -16.75 2.38 -4.27
C GLY A 156 -16.27 0.93 -4.41
N VAL A 157 -15.04 0.74 -4.84
CA VAL A 157 -14.41 -0.59 -4.98
C VAL A 157 -14.24 -1.25 -3.61
N LEU A 158 -13.71 -0.51 -2.63
CA LEU A 158 -13.54 -1.01 -1.26
C LEU A 158 -14.88 -1.37 -0.62
N GLN A 159 -15.92 -0.59 -0.85
CA GLN A 159 -17.27 -0.89 -0.37
C GLN A 159 -17.83 -2.18 -0.99
N ASP A 160 -17.62 -2.42 -2.26
CA ASP A 160 -18.03 -3.65 -2.93
C ASP A 160 -17.28 -4.88 -2.39
N MET A 161 -16.03 -4.68 -1.92
CA MET A 161 -15.22 -5.73 -1.32
C MET A 161 -15.66 -6.13 0.10
N GLU A 162 -16.42 -5.31 0.84
CA GLU A 162 -16.90 -5.67 2.18
C GLU A 162 -17.77 -6.93 2.19
N GLY A 163 -18.49 -7.21 1.10
CA GLY A 163 -19.35 -8.40 0.93
C GLY A 163 -18.64 -9.61 0.31
N GLY A 164 -17.39 -9.51 -0.05
CA GLY A 164 -16.64 -10.55 -0.74
C GLY A 164 -16.43 -11.80 0.11
N SER A 165 -16.57 -12.98 -0.48
CA SER A 165 -16.38 -14.28 0.19
C SER A 165 -14.99 -14.88 -0.01
N GLY A 166 -14.28 -14.50 -1.08
CA GLY A 166 -12.90 -14.87 -1.33
C GLY A 166 -11.94 -14.19 -0.36
N LYS A 167 -10.86 -14.85 0.00
CA LYS A 167 -9.89 -14.37 1.01
C LYS A 167 -8.46 -14.46 0.49
N LEU A 168 -7.61 -13.64 1.05
CA LEU A 168 -6.17 -13.78 0.92
C LEU A 168 -5.72 -15.06 1.62
N ARG A 169 -4.91 -15.88 0.93
CA ARG A 169 -4.42 -17.17 1.42
C ARG A 169 -2.91 -17.22 1.39
N LEU A 170 -2.29 -17.07 2.57
CA LEU A 170 -0.82 -17.09 2.70
C LEU A 170 -0.26 -18.50 2.63
N THR A 171 0.78 -18.66 1.80
CA THR A 171 1.63 -19.84 1.72
C THR A 171 3.10 -19.44 1.77
N GLY A 172 3.97 -20.33 2.21
CA GLY A 172 5.42 -20.08 2.27
C GLY A 172 6.08 -20.62 3.54
N PRO A 173 7.39 -20.44 3.67
CA PRO A 173 8.15 -20.91 4.81
C PRO A 173 7.85 -20.07 6.07
N LYS A 174 7.25 -20.68 7.10
CA LYS A 174 6.86 -19.99 8.34
C LYS A 174 8.01 -19.40 9.14
N ASN A 175 9.23 -19.83 8.86
CA ASN A 175 10.46 -19.34 9.49
C ASN A 175 11.10 -18.18 8.70
N ASP A 176 10.52 -17.77 7.60
CA ASP A 176 10.93 -16.58 6.87
C ASP A 176 10.58 -15.32 7.68
N PRO A 177 11.48 -14.32 7.79
CA PRO A 177 11.22 -13.11 8.57
C PRO A 177 10.05 -12.28 8.05
N MET A 178 9.73 -12.33 6.75
CA MET A 178 8.59 -11.63 6.15
C MET A 178 7.24 -12.30 6.48
N TYR A 179 7.26 -13.62 6.78
CA TYR A 179 6.03 -14.39 7.00
C TYR A 179 5.12 -13.82 8.11
N PRO A 180 5.61 -13.51 9.33
CA PRO A 180 4.75 -12.98 10.38
C PRO A 180 4.16 -11.61 10.02
N ILE A 181 4.88 -10.75 9.29
CA ILE A 181 4.44 -9.43 8.86
C ILE A 181 3.27 -9.59 7.88
N ILE A 182 3.50 -10.30 6.77
CA ILE A 182 2.48 -10.50 5.73
C ILE A 182 1.26 -11.26 6.28
N ARG A 183 1.47 -12.22 7.19
CA ARG A 183 0.36 -12.92 7.83
C ARG A 183 -0.53 -11.97 8.63
N GLN A 184 0.05 -11.05 9.38
CA GLN A 184 -0.70 -10.07 10.16
C GLN A 184 -1.55 -9.18 9.24
N GLU A 185 -0.97 -8.67 8.15
CA GLU A 185 -1.68 -7.85 7.17
C GLU A 185 -2.84 -8.62 6.52
N ILE A 186 -2.60 -9.86 6.10
CA ILE A 186 -3.63 -10.73 5.52
C ILE A 186 -4.76 -11.01 6.52
N GLU A 187 -4.43 -11.35 7.77
CA GLU A 187 -5.43 -11.61 8.81
C GLU A 187 -6.29 -10.37 9.04
N SER A 188 -5.70 -9.19 9.12
CA SER A 188 -6.40 -7.93 9.31
C SER A 188 -7.26 -7.56 8.11
N PHE A 189 -6.71 -7.60 6.90
CA PHE A 189 -7.43 -7.33 5.67
C PHE A 189 -8.65 -8.24 5.52
N ASN A 190 -8.49 -9.54 5.75
CA ASN A 190 -9.56 -10.54 5.65
C ASN A 190 -10.69 -10.35 6.67
N THR A 191 -10.52 -9.55 7.72
CA THR A 191 -11.61 -9.21 8.66
C THR A 191 -12.55 -8.15 8.09
N ILE A 192 -12.06 -7.30 7.19
CA ILE A 192 -12.78 -6.16 6.66
C ILE A 192 -13.27 -6.45 5.25
N PHE A 193 -12.39 -6.97 4.40
CA PHE A 193 -12.59 -7.12 2.97
C PHE A 193 -12.59 -8.58 2.51
N GLY A 194 -13.08 -8.79 1.31
CA GLY A 194 -13.00 -10.05 0.60
C GLY A 194 -13.09 -9.83 -0.90
N PHE A 195 -12.73 -10.85 -1.65
CA PHE A 195 -12.69 -10.87 -3.10
C PHE A 195 -13.84 -11.69 -3.69
N PRO A 196 -14.10 -11.62 -5.00
CA PRO A 196 -14.98 -12.58 -5.68
C PRO A 196 -14.47 -14.02 -5.60
N THR A 197 -13.15 -14.20 -5.56
CA THR A 197 -12.44 -15.49 -5.43
C THR A 197 -11.29 -15.37 -4.44
N ASP A 198 -10.73 -16.50 -3.98
CA ASP A 198 -9.52 -16.46 -3.15
C ASP A 198 -8.32 -15.95 -3.97
N VAL A 199 -7.49 -15.11 -3.36
CA VAL A 199 -6.21 -14.64 -3.89
C VAL A 199 -5.09 -15.33 -3.11
N ARG A 200 -4.22 -16.03 -3.80
CA ARG A 200 -3.07 -16.67 -3.16
C ARG A 200 -1.96 -15.66 -2.93
N VAL A 201 -1.34 -15.70 -1.74
CA VAL A 201 -0.13 -14.94 -1.43
C VAL A 201 0.97 -15.93 -1.10
N THR A 202 2.09 -15.86 -1.80
CA THR A 202 3.21 -16.80 -1.65
C THR A 202 4.48 -16.05 -1.29
N ILE A 203 5.18 -16.51 -0.25
CA ILE A 203 6.54 -16.06 0.06
C ILE A 203 7.48 -17.15 -0.44
N GLU A 204 8.40 -16.81 -1.33
CA GLU A 204 9.34 -17.77 -1.90
C GLU A 204 10.68 -17.16 -2.30
N LYS A 205 11.67 -18.00 -2.55
CA LYS A 205 13.00 -17.56 -3.01
C LYS A 205 13.02 -17.43 -4.52
N CYS A 206 13.06 -16.20 -5.03
CA CYS A 206 13.16 -15.94 -6.46
C CYS A 206 14.60 -15.68 -6.95
N GLY A 207 15.53 -15.44 -6.01
CA GLY A 207 16.92 -15.10 -6.33
C GLY A 207 17.21 -13.60 -6.39
N GLU A 208 16.20 -12.77 -6.27
CA GLU A 208 16.27 -11.31 -6.16
C GLU A 208 15.14 -10.83 -5.25
N ALA A 209 15.30 -9.66 -4.65
CA ALA A 209 14.21 -9.02 -3.91
C ALA A 209 13.22 -8.43 -4.90
N ASN A 210 11.97 -8.88 -4.85
CA ASN A 210 10.91 -8.45 -5.76
C ASN A 210 9.53 -8.83 -5.18
N ALA A 211 8.46 -8.28 -5.74
CA ALA A 211 7.10 -8.77 -5.58
C ALA A 211 6.34 -8.56 -6.90
N TYR A 212 5.34 -9.39 -7.14
CA TYR A 212 4.51 -9.24 -8.34
C TYR A 212 3.17 -9.95 -8.19
N TYR A 213 2.17 -9.44 -8.90
CA TYR A 213 0.87 -10.10 -9.09
C TYR A 213 0.84 -10.84 -10.42
N ASP A 214 0.37 -12.08 -10.42
CA ASP A 214 0.12 -12.89 -11.62
C ASP A 214 -1.39 -13.07 -11.83
N PRO A 215 -2.01 -12.39 -12.82
CA PRO A 215 -3.45 -12.50 -13.08
C PRO A 215 -3.86 -13.89 -13.59
N SER A 216 -2.95 -14.65 -14.21
CA SER A 216 -3.27 -15.99 -14.71
C SER A 216 -3.46 -17.00 -13.57
N GLU A 217 -2.79 -16.79 -12.45
CA GLU A 217 -2.83 -17.65 -11.26
C GLU A 217 -3.64 -17.02 -10.10
N VAL A 218 -4.06 -15.76 -10.25
CA VAL A 218 -4.69 -14.94 -9.20
C VAL A 218 -3.83 -15.00 -7.93
N SER A 219 -2.57 -14.61 -8.06
CA SER A 219 -1.59 -14.76 -6.99
C SER A 219 -0.60 -13.63 -6.89
N ILE A 220 -0.30 -13.24 -5.63
CA ILE A 220 0.79 -12.32 -5.28
C ILE A 220 1.99 -13.16 -4.85
N THR A 221 3.16 -12.89 -5.39
CA THR A 221 4.42 -13.51 -4.97
C THR A 221 5.32 -12.46 -4.32
N ILE A 222 5.85 -12.77 -3.15
CA ILE A 222 6.85 -11.96 -2.43
C ILE A 222 8.15 -12.76 -2.43
N CYS A 223 9.17 -12.20 -3.05
CA CYS A 223 10.48 -12.80 -3.22
C CYS A 223 11.41 -12.50 -2.05
N THR A 224 12.09 -13.51 -1.50
CA THR A 224 13.05 -13.40 -0.38
C THR A 224 14.45 -13.86 -0.79
#